data_f4e91602c86482eacf5cda610ecb649f
#
_entry.id   f4e91602c86482eacf5cda610ecb649f
#
_cell.length_a   1.000
_cell.length_b   1.000
_cell.length_c   1.000
_cell.angle_alpha   90.00
_cell.angle_beta   90.00
_cell.angle_gamma   90.00
#
_symmetry.space_group_name_H-M   'P 1'
#
loop_
_entity.id
_entity.type
_entity.pdbx_description
1 polymer ?
#
loop_
_entity_poly.entity_id
_entity_poly.type
_entity_poly.pdbx_seq_one_letter_code
_entity_poly.pdbx_strand_id
1 'polypeptide(L)'
;MPIAELTLPQARHLIAGKTLELNGKTLEVISPLDGHLLSLVPMGGMAEVDLAVAAAKTAFISWSAKTLKERVQIFFRYRQLLETHMEELTRLVHIENGKTMDEARAEIEKSMELCEFAVSMPQIIVNEVQEVSRGVEARIEKKPLGVVACISPFNFPNMVPHWTVPNALVLGNCVVLKPSEVVPLSAMRMAELLAEAGLPQGVFQVVHGGKEVVEALCDHPGIQAVSFVGSTAVAKLVYIRSTSNLKRCVALGGAKNHLLVLPDAHLEMTASNVVASMSGCAGQRCMAASVMVAVDQVQHIIDRMVDEAKAIVPGQNLGSVISAAAKERIERYITEAEQAGAKILIDGRGATVPGKEGGFYVGPTIIDYVTSDMAVAKEEIFGPVISIVRTKTLDEALEVENSSNYGNAAAVFTQSGSLAKVVMERASAGMIGVNIGVPVPREPFSFGGWNDSKFGMGDITGKSSIEFWTQNKKTSTKWNPEARTNWMS
;
A
#
# COMPACT_ATOMS: atom_id res chain seq x y z
N MET A 1 20.87 -10.39 16.86
CA MET A 1 20.24 -11.46 17.67
C MET A 1 19.75 -12.55 16.73
N PRO A 2 19.91 -13.84 17.05
CA PRO A 2 19.29 -14.92 16.30
C PRO A 2 17.77 -14.81 16.34
N ILE A 3 17.05 -15.39 15.35
CA ILE A 3 15.58 -15.43 15.28
C ILE A 3 14.96 -15.98 16.57
N ALA A 4 15.66 -16.85 17.28
CA ALA A 4 15.23 -17.45 18.55
C ALA A 4 15.03 -16.47 19.73
N GLU A 5 15.45 -15.20 19.62
CA GLU A 5 15.31 -14.21 20.70
C GLU A 5 14.18 -13.20 20.47
N LEU A 6 13.50 -13.24 19.29
CA LEU A 6 12.34 -12.39 19.02
C LEU A 6 11.06 -13.12 19.45
N THR A 7 10.36 -12.61 20.44
CA THR A 7 9.02 -13.11 20.79
C THR A 7 8.06 -12.66 19.69
N LEU A 8 7.61 -13.62 18.86
CA LEU A 8 6.67 -13.31 17.78
C LEU A 8 5.25 -13.11 18.32
N PRO A 9 4.52 -12.11 17.84
CA PRO A 9 3.10 -11.96 18.10
C PRO A 9 2.33 -13.21 17.62
N GLN A 10 1.26 -13.57 18.32
CA GLN A 10 0.39 -14.64 17.84
C GLN A 10 -0.63 -14.10 16.85
N ALA A 11 -0.75 -14.74 15.69
CA ALA A 11 -1.81 -14.40 14.74
C ALA A 11 -3.16 -14.88 15.30
N ARG A 12 -3.98 -13.96 15.76
CA ARG A 12 -5.31 -14.20 16.36
C ARG A 12 -6.27 -13.12 15.89
N HIS A 13 -7.56 -13.42 15.83
CA HIS A 13 -8.53 -12.34 15.75
C HIS A 13 -8.46 -11.47 16.99
N LEU A 14 -8.41 -10.14 16.80
CA LEU A 14 -8.51 -9.16 17.90
C LEU A 14 -9.88 -8.49 17.83
N ILE A 15 -10.76 -8.80 18.77
CA ILE A 15 -12.13 -8.27 18.81
C ILE A 15 -12.42 -7.72 20.20
N ALA A 16 -12.93 -6.49 20.24
CA ALA A 16 -13.23 -5.79 21.49
C ALA A 16 -12.02 -5.69 22.47
N GLY A 17 -10.80 -5.60 21.91
CA GLY A 17 -9.56 -5.57 22.69
C GLY A 17 -9.12 -6.91 23.27
N LYS A 18 -9.73 -8.01 22.84
CA LYS A 18 -9.38 -9.37 23.26
C LYS A 18 -9.00 -10.23 22.06
N THR A 19 -7.98 -11.05 22.23
CA THR A 19 -7.61 -12.08 21.27
C THR A 19 -8.54 -13.29 21.43
N LEU A 20 -9.06 -13.78 20.30
CA LEU A 20 -9.88 -15.00 20.31
C LEU A 20 -8.98 -16.25 20.25
N GLU A 21 -9.45 -17.34 20.85
CA GLU A 21 -8.81 -18.63 20.75
C GLU A 21 -8.78 -19.14 19.30
N LEU A 22 -7.76 -19.96 18.96
CA LEU A 22 -7.67 -20.62 17.67
C LEU A 22 -8.74 -21.71 17.57
N ASN A 23 -9.77 -21.44 16.80
CA ASN A 23 -10.82 -22.41 16.49
C ASN A 23 -11.00 -22.51 14.96
N GLY A 24 -11.27 -23.72 14.48
CA GLY A 24 -11.56 -23.97 13.08
C GLY A 24 -10.32 -24.07 12.18
N LYS A 25 -10.48 -23.64 10.92
CA LYS A 25 -9.44 -23.73 9.90
C LYS A 25 -8.33 -22.71 10.14
N THR A 26 -7.09 -23.15 10.00
CA THR A 26 -5.90 -22.30 10.09
C THR A 26 -5.06 -22.40 8.82
N LEU A 27 -4.21 -21.40 8.58
CA LEU A 27 -3.16 -21.39 7.56
C LEU A 27 -1.81 -21.24 8.26
N GLU A 28 -0.78 -21.91 7.73
CA GLU A 28 0.59 -21.73 8.17
C GLU A 28 1.17 -20.40 7.67
N VAL A 29 1.78 -19.67 8.57
CA VAL A 29 2.57 -18.46 8.26
C VAL A 29 4.03 -18.86 8.25
N ILE A 30 4.64 -18.84 7.07
CA ILE A 30 5.99 -19.32 6.81
C ILE A 30 6.90 -18.15 6.50
N SER A 31 8.10 -18.12 7.08
CA SER A 31 9.13 -17.18 6.69
C SER A 31 9.59 -17.45 5.25
N PRO A 32 9.49 -16.49 4.33
CA PRO A 32 9.96 -16.67 2.96
C PRO A 32 11.51 -16.68 2.84
N LEU A 33 12.21 -16.34 3.93
CA LEU A 33 13.66 -16.35 3.97
C LEU A 33 14.27 -17.74 4.00
N ASP A 34 13.61 -18.71 4.65
CA ASP A 34 14.18 -20.02 4.94
C ASP A 34 13.13 -21.16 5.07
N GLY A 35 11.84 -20.83 4.96
CA GLY A 35 10.75 -21.81 5.05
C GLY A 35 10.31 -22.17 6.46
N HIS A 36 10.83 -21.51 7.52
CA HIS A 36 10.43 -21.80 8.89
C HIS A 36 8.98 -21.39 9.18
N LEU A 37 8.28 -22.20 9.95
CA LEU A 37 6.95 -21.90 10.47
C LEU A 37 7.05 -20.80 11.54
N LEU A 38 6.37 -19.68 11.34
CA LEU A 38 6.33 -18.55 12.27
C LEU A 38 5.10 -18.58 13.17
N SER A 39 3.93 -18.93 12.63
CA SER A 39 2.66 -18.93 13.34
C SER A 39 1.60 -19.71 12.59
N LEU A 40 0.45 -19.93 13.26
CA LEU A 40 -0.79 -20.35 12.62
C LEU A 40 -1.77 -19.18 12.66
N VAL A 41 -2.34 -18.82 11.50
CA VAL A 41 -3.35 -17.77 11.40
C VAL A 41 -4.75 -18.37 11.24
N PRO A 42 -5.76 -17.92 12.02
CA PRO A 42 -7.14 -18.39 11.86
C PRO A 42 -7.75 -17.87 10.57
N MET A 43 -8.53 -18.72 9.91
CA MET A 43 -9.28 -18.36 8.70
C MET A 43 -10.73 -18.11 9.09
N GLY A 44 -11.04 -16.86 9.46
CA GLY A 44 -12.38 -16.42 9.84
C GLY A 44 -13.34 -16.26 8.66
N GLY A 45 -14.57 -15.92 8.99
CA GLY A 45 -15.67 -15.69 8.08
C GLY A 45 -16.62 -14.56 8.52
N MET A 46 -17.89 -14.67 8.16
CA MET A 46 -18.93 -13.68 8.52
C MET A 46 -19.09 -13.52 10.03
N ALA A 47 -19.01 -14.60 10.80
CA ALA A 47 -19.23 -14.55 12.26
C ALA A 47 -18.22 -13.64 12.98
N GLU A 48 -16.93 -13.73 12.63
CA GLU A 48 -15.89 -12.89 13.20
C GLU A 48 -16.06 -11.41 12.76
N VAL A 49 -16.50 -11.20 11.53
CA VAL A 49 -16.81 -9.84 11.02
C VAL A 49 -18.01 -9.25 11.76
N ASP A 50 -19.07 -10.02 12.00
CA ASP A 50 -20.25 -9.58 12.77
C ASP A 50 -19.85 -9.17 14.20
N LEU A 51 -19.03 -9.98 14.88
CA LEU A 51 -18.53 -9.68 16.23
C LEU A 51 -17.67 -8.41 16.23
N ALA A 52 -16.76 -8.27 15.25
CA ALA A 52 -15.88 -7.11 15.13
C ALA A 52 -16.67 -5.82 14.87
N VAL A 53 -17.66 -5.86 13.98
CA VAL A 53 -18.52 -4.71 13.68
C VAL A 53 -19.43 -4.34 14.86
N ALA A 54 -19.97 -5.32 15.57
CA ALA A 54 -20.79 -5.05 16.76
C ALA A 54 -19.96 -4.34 17.86
N ALA A 55 -18.74 -4.82 18.11
CA ALA A 55 -17.82 -4.18 19.04
C ALA A 55 -17.42 -2.76 18.60
N ALA A 56 -17.13 -2.58 17.30
CA ALA A 56 -16.78 -1.30 16.74
C ALA A 56 -17.94 -0.29 16.80
N LYS A 57 -19.18 -0.70 16.53
CA LYS A 57 -20.38 0.16 16.69
C LYS A 57 -20.56 0.64 18.13
N THR A 58 -20.32 -0.23 19.10
CA THR A 58 -20.40 0.14 20.53
C THR A 58 -19.33 1.17 20.89
N ALA A 59 -18.07 0.94 20.45
CA ALA A 59 -16.96 1.84 20.73
C ALA A 59 -17.10 3.19 20.00
N PHE A 60 -17.71 3.20 18.82
CA PHE A 60 -17.89 4.40 18.00
C PHE A 60 -18.63 5.53 18.74
N ILE A 61 -19.58 5.22 19.60
CA ILE A 61 -20.38 6.22 20.34
C ILE A 61 -19.47 7.14 21.16
N SER A 62 -18.58 6.57 21.95
CA SER A 62 -17.64 7.33 22.79
C SER A 62 -16.44 7.86 22.02
N TRP A 63 -15.97 7.10 21.02
CA TRP A 63 -14.80 7.49 20.21
C TRP A 63 -15.08 8.70 19.32
N SER A 64 -16.20 8.69 18.60
CA SER A 64 -16.60 9.80 17.71
C SER A 64 -16.96 11.08 18.47
N ALA A 65 -17.35 10.98 19.74
CA ALA A 65 -17.63 12.11 20.61
C ALA A 65 -16.39 12.87 21.08
N LYS A 66 -15.19 12.21 21.05
CA LYS A 66 -13.93 12.90 21.36
C LYS A 66 -13.61 13.94 20.30
N THR A 67 -12.98 15.03 20.72
CA THR A 67 -12.46 16.03 19.78
C THR A 67 -11.29 15.46 18.97
N LEU A 68 -11.04 16.04 17.80
CA LEU A 68 -9.86 15.69 16.98
C LEU A 68 -8.55 15.80 17.79
N LYS A 69 -8.45 16.85 18.63
CA LYS A 69 -7.31 17.08 19.52
C LYS A 69 -7.11 15.95 20.55
N GLU A 70 -8.17 15.42 21.12
CA GLU A 70 -8.07 14.30 22.07
C GLU A 70 -7.64 13.00 21.39
N ARG A 71 -8.15 12.74 20.17
CA ARG A 71 -7.78 11.55 19.42
C ARG A 71 -6.32 11.54 19.00
N VAL A 72 -5.78 12.67 18.53
CA VAL A 72 -4.36 12.73 18.10
C VAL A 72 -3.38 12.56 19.27
N GLN A 73 -3.78 12.81 20.54
CA GLN A 73 -2.90 12.54 21.69
C GLN A 73 -2.50 11.05 21.81
N ILE A 74 -3.39 10.14 21.39
CA ILE A 74 -3.10 8.71 21.34
C ILE A 74 -2.06 8.44 20.25
N PHE A 75 -2.19 9.09 19.10
CA PHE A 75 -1.31 8.89 17.96
C PHE A 75 0.08 9.51 18.14
N PHE A 76 0.23 10.56 18.95
CA PHE A 76 1.54 11.02 19.39
C PHE A 76 2.29 9.95 20.21
N ARG A 77 1.60 9.30 21.15
CA ARG A 77 2.18 8.18 21.91
C ARG A 77 2.46 6.97 21.02
N TYR A 78 1.54 6.66 20.12
CA TYR A 78 1.70 5.56 19.18
C TYR A 78 2.93 5.77 18.26
N ARG A 79 3.11 6.98 17.73
CA ARG A 79 4.30 7.34 16.93
C ARG A 79 5.58 7.14 17.74
N GLN A 80 5.58 7.53 19.03
CA GLN A 80 6.71 7.32 19.91
C GLN A 80 6.99 5.83 20.17
N LEU A 81 5.95 5.01 20.28
CA LEU A 81 6.09 3.55 20.42
C LEU A 81 6.67 2.92 19.14
N LEU A 82 6.26 3.37 17.96
CA LEU A 82 6.86 2.90 16.70
C LEU A 82 8.36 3.18 16.67
N GLU A 83 8.80 4.35 17.12
CA GLU A 83 10.22 4.70 17.21
C GLU A 83 10.94 3.85 18.25
N THR A 84 10.38 3.69 19.44
CA THR A 84 10.93 2.87 20.51
C THR A 84 11.13 1.41 20.11
N HIS A 85 10.18 0.87 19.34
CA HIS A 85 10.18 -0.51 18.87
C HIS A 85 10.71 -0.69 17.44
N MET A 86 11.42 0.30 16.89
CA MET A 86 11.92 0.30 15.52
C MET A 86 12.65 -0.99 15.15
N GLU A 87 13.62 -1.42 15.98
CA GLU A 87 14.41 -2.62 15.70
C GLU A 87 13.59 -3.91 15.73
N GLU A 88 12.65 -4.01 16.68
CA GLU A 88 11.72 -5.13 16.80
C GLU A 88 10.84 -5.23 15.57
N LEU A 89 10.18 -4.11 15.19
CA LEU A 89 9.29 -4.03 14.03
C LEU A 89 10.03 -4.28 12.72
N THR A 90 11.25 -3.76 12.57
CA THR A 90 12.12 -4.03 11.41
C THR A 90 12.39 -5.52 11.26
N ARG A 91 12.78 -6.20 12.34
CA ARG A 91 13.01 -7.65 12.32
C ARG A 91 11.76 -8.44 12.02
N LEU A 92 10.62 -8.03 12.58
CA LEU A 92 9.34 -8.69 12.36
C LEU A 92 8.97 -8.64 10.87
N VAL A 93 9.05 -7.46 10.25
CA VAL A 93 8.80 -7.30 8.80
C VAL A 93 9.80 -8.13 7.98
N HIS A 94 11.09 -8.11 8.34
CA HIS A 94 12.12 -8.90 7.67
C HIS A 94 11.78 -10.39 7.66
N ILE A 95 11.39 -10.94 8.80
CA ILE A 95 11.15 -12.38 8.98
C ILE A 95 9.86 -12.83 8.26
N GLU A 96 8.76 -12.08 8.40
CA GLU A 96 7.49 -12.51 7.83
C GLU A 96 7.31 -12.15 6.35
N ASN A 97 8.01 -11.11 5.85
CA ASN A 97 7.86 -10.65 4.47
C ASN A 97 9.04 -11.03 3.56
N GLY A 98 10.23 -11.21 4.13
CA GLY A 98 11.42 -11.56 3.37
C GLY A 98 12.24 -10.39 2.82
N LYS A 99 11.89 -9.15 3.12
CA LYS A 99 12.67 -7.94 2.79
C LYS A 99 14.05 -7.98 3.44
N THR A 100 15.01 -7.26 2.87
CA THR A 100 16.26 -6.97 3.57
C THR A 100 15.98 -6.15 4.85
N MET A 101 16.92 -6.15 5.80
CA MET A 101 16.77 -5.36 7.03
C MET A 101 16.62 -3.87 6.74
N ASP A 102 17.37 -3.33 5.77
CA ASP A 102 17.32 -1.91 5.40
C ASP A 102 15.95 -1.54 4.79
N GLU A 103 15.41 -2.40 3.93
CA GLU A 103 14.08 -2.20 3.35
C GLU A 103 12.96 -2.31 4.40
N ALA A 104 13.09 -3.24 5.34
CA ALA A 104 12.15 -3.39 6.45
C ALA A 104 12.20 -2.16 7.38
N ARG A 105 13.39 -1.63 7.67
CA ARG A 105 13.57 -0.39 8.43
C ARG A 105 12.92 0.79 7.74
N ALA A 106 13.18 0.98 6.44
CA ALA A 106 12.57 2.05 5.64
C ALA A 106 11.04 1.97 5.62
N GLU A 107 10.47 0.75 5.67
CA GLU A 107 9.02 0.55 5.80
C GLU A 107 8.49 1.08 7.14
N ILE A 108 9.16 0.80 8.26
CA ILE A 108 8.74 1.29 9.58
C ILE A 108 8.91 2.82 9.69
N GLU A 109 10.02 3.36 9.16
CA GLU A 109 10.22 4.82 9.07
C GLU A 109 9.07 5.49 8.31
N LYS A 110 8.65 4.91 7.19
CA LYS A 110 7.49 5.43 6.44
C LYS A 110 6.18 5.30 7.21
N SER A 111 6.00 4.24 8.00
CA SER A 111 4.83 4.10 8.88
C SER A 111 4.78 5.20 9.95
N MET A 112 5.92 5.64 10.46
CA MET A 112 6.01 6.81 11.38
C MET A 112 5.61 8.10 10.67
N GLU A 113 6.13 8.37 9.46
CA GLU A 113 5.76 9.55 8.66
C GLU A 113 4.23 9.61 8.43
N LEU A 114 3.60 8.47 8.12
CA LEU A 114 2.15 8.38 7.95
C LEU A 114 1.38 8.70 9.24
N CYS A 115 1.89 8.25 10.37
CA CYS A 115 1.36 8.60 11.68
C CYS A 115 1.54 10.10 11.98
N GLU A 116 2.67 10.71 11.60
CA GLU A 116 2.94 12.15 11.72
C GLU A 116 1.95 12.98 10.89
N PHE A 117 1.60 12.52 9.69
CA PHE A 117 0.53 13.15 8.92
C PHE A 117 -0.81 13.09 9.66
N ALA A 118 -1.18 11.93 10.21
CA ALA A 118 -2.43 11.78 10.95
C ALA A 118 -2.51 12.72 12.17
N VAL A 119 -1.41 12.89 12.93
CA VAL A 119 -1.39 13.82 14.07
C VAL A 119 -1.39 15.29 13.65
N SER A 120 -1.04 15.61 12.41
CA SER A 120 -1.11 16.98 11.87
C SER A 120 -2.53 17.42 11.46
N MET A 121 -3.50 16.51 11.40
CA MET A 121 -4.86 16.78 10.95
C MET A 121 -5.59 17.95 11.66
N PRO A 122 -5.39 18.20 12.98
CA PRO A 122 -5.95 19.39 13.63
C PRO A 122 -5.51 20.72 13.02
N GLN A 123 -4.36 20.75 12.34
CA GLN A 123 -3.82 21.91 11.63
C GLN A 123 -4.30 22.02 10.18
N ILE A 124 -4.72 20.90 9.59
CA ILE A 124 -5.08 20.78 8.17
C ILE A 124 -6.58 20.90 7.96
N ILE A 125 -7.37 20.33 8.88
CA ILE A 125 -8.82 20.31 8.74
C ILE A 125 -9.39 21.67 9.14
N VAL A 126 -9.96 22.35 8.15
CA VAL A 126 -10.63 23.63 8.32
C VAL A 126 -12.13 23.42 8.11
N ASN A 127 -12.93 23.83 9.09
CA ASN A 127 -14.38 23.91 8.94
C ASN A 127 -14.74 25.25 8.28
N GLU A 128 -15.70 25.22 7.38
CA GLU A 128 -16.17 26.43 6.70
C GLU A 128 -17.32 27.06 7.49
N VAL A 129 -17.29 28.37 7.66
CA VAL A 129 -18.38 29.16 8.27
C VAL A 129 -18.53 30.43 7.45
N GLN A 130 -19.77 30.70 7.00
CA GLN A 130 -20.08 31.91 6.21
C GLN A 130 -21.47 32.46 6.54
N GLU A 131 -21.59 33.78 6.64
CA GLU A 131 -22.90 34.43 6.60
C GLU A 131 -23.40 34.45 5.14
N VAL A 132 -24.32 33.56 4.80
CA VAL A 132 -24.84 33.36 3.43
C VAL A 132 -25.97 34.32 3.07
N SER A 133 -26.62 34.92 4.08
CA SER A 133 -27.58 36.02 3.95
C SER A 133 -27.69 36.74 5.29
N ARG A 134 -28.30 37.90 5.32
CA ARG A 134 -28.39 38.75 6.53
C ARG A 134 -28.95 37.95 7.71
N GLY A 135 -28.11 37.72 8.72
CA GLY A 135 -28.43 36.97 9.93
C GLY A 135 -28.60 35.47 9.75
N VAL A 136 -28.14 34.92 8.62
CA VAL A 136 -28.11 33.45 8.38
C VAL A 136 -26.67 32.99 8.20
N GLU A 137 -26.18 32.21 9.15
CA GLU A 137 -24.88 31.54 9.11
C GLU A 137 -25.03 30.12 8.55
N ALA A 138 -24.20 29.75 7.59
CA ALA A 138 -24.02 28.38 7.13
C ALA A 138 -22.67 27.85 7.61
N ARG A 139 -22.62 26.57 8.03
CA ARG A 139 -21.44 25.87 8.52
C ARG A 139 -21.33 24.51 7.89
N ILE A 140 -20.09 24.11 7.55
CA ILE A 140 -19.75 22.74 7.13
C ILE A 140 -18.75 22.16 8.13
N GLU A 141 -19.07 20.99 8.66
CA GLU A 141 -18.20 20.25 9.58
C GLU A 141 -17.93 18.84 9.06
N LYS A 142 -16.68 18.39 9.16
CA LYS A 142 -16.30 16.99 8.89
C LYS A 142 -16.74 16.10 10.05
N LYS A 143 -17.48 15.03 9.74
CA LYS A 143 -17.94 14.02 10.70
C LYS A 143 -17.46 12.63 10.26
N PRO A 144 -17.12 11.72 11.19
CA PRO A 144 -16.76 10.35 10.84
C PRO A 144 -17.91 9.61 10.17
N LEU A 145 -17.58 8.59 9.39
CA LEU A 145 -18.55 7.73 8.71
C LEU A 145 -19.17 6.70 9.67
N GLY A 146 -18.39 6.16 10.59
CA GLY A 146 -18.78 5.05 11.46
C GLY A 146 -17.75 3.96 11.55
N VAL A 147 -18.16 2.71 11.32
CA VAL A 147 -17.25 1.58 11.20
C VAL A 147 -16.79 1.46 9.75
N VAL A 148 -15.49 1.33 9.55
CA VAL A 148 -14.86 1.23 8.22
C VAL A 148 -13.95 0.01 8.16
N ALA A 149 -13.75 -0.56 6.97
CA ALA A 149 -12.89 -1.70 6.74
C ALA A 149 -11.63 -1.31 5.96
N CYS A 150 -10.48 -1.82 6.40
CA CYS A 150 -9.19 -1.70 5.72
C CYS A 150 -8.69 -3.11 5.38
N ILE A 151 -8.43 -3.37 4.10
CA ILE A 151 -7.93 -4.65 3.61
C ILE A 151 -6.56 -4.39 3.00
N SER A 152 -5.50 -4.95 3.61
CA SER A 152 -4.11 -4.69 3.23
C SER A 152 -3.43 -5.90 2.57
N PRO A 153 -2.47 -5.64 1.66
CA PRO A 153 -1.72 -6.67 0.96
C PRO A 153 -0.56 -7.21 1.81
N PHE A 154 0.19 -8.15 1.23
CA PHE A 154 1.34 -8.75 1.90
C PHE A 154 2.65 -7.97 1.76
N ASN A 155 2.80 -7.19 0.69
CA ASN A 155 4.12 -6.64 0.31
C ASN A 155 4.64 -5.50 1.21
N PHE A 156 3.77 -4.87 1.98
CA PHE A 156 4.10 -3.89 3.01
C PHE A 156 3.21 -4.12 4.24
N PRO A 157 3.52 -5.14 5.07
CA PRO A 157 2.64 -5.58 6.15
C PRO A 157 2.45 -4.56 7.27
N ASN A 158 3.37 -3.60 7.38
CA ASN A 158 3.29 -2.51 8.35
C ASN A 158 2.83 -1.19 7.68
N MET A 159 3.49 -0.76 6.60
CA MET A 159 3.25 0.54 5.99
C MET A 159 1.84 0.69 5.39
N VAL A 160 1.33 -0.31 4.64
CA VAL A 160 0.03 -0.16 3.98
C VAL A 160 -1.14 -0.10 4.97
N PRO A 161 -1.19 -0.85 6.08
CA PRO A 161 -2.12 -0.55 7.16
C PRO A 161 -2.02 0.88 7.67
N HIS A 162 -0.83 1.47 7.77
CA HIS A 162 -0.65 2.85 8.20
C HIS A 162 -1.11 3.90 7.17
N TRP A 163 -1.28 3.54 5.90
CA TRP A 163 -1.92 4.45 4.93
C TRP A 163 -3.34 4.84 5.34
N THR A 164 -4.05 3.91 5.99
CA THR A 164 -5.49 4.01 6.22
C THR A 164 -5.87 4.11 7.69
N VAL A 165 -5.32 3.25 8.54
CA VAL A 165 -5.76 3.08 9.92
C VAL A 165 -5.56 4.35 10.76
N PRO A 166 -4.38 4.99 10.82
CA PRO A 166 -4.19 6.22 11.59
C PRO A 166 -5.14 7.32 11.14
N ASN A 167 -5.27 7.53 9.82
CA ASN A 167 -6.15 8.56 9.25
C ASN A 167 -7.61 8.32 9.61
N ALA A 168 -8.11 7.10 9.41
CA ALA A 168 -9.50 6.74 9.72
C ALA A 168 -9.81 6.89 11.20
N LEU A 169 -8.90 6.43 12.08
CA LEU A 169 -9.08 6.50 13.53
C LEU A 169 -9.01 7.95 14.04
N VAL A 170 -8.03 8.74 13.62
CA VAL A 170 -7.91 10.16 13.99
C VAL A 170 -9.15 10.93 13.57
N LEU A 171 -9.71 10.65 12.40
CA LEU A 171 -10.96 11.25 11.92
C LEU A 171 -12.22 10.79 12.66
N GLY A 172 -12.08 9.83 13.60
CA GLY A 172 -13.14 9.42 14.53
C GLY A 172 -13.91 8.17 14.11
N ASN A 173 -13.47 7.46 13.07
CA ASN A 173 -14.04 6.18 12.69
C ASN A 173 -13.50 5.05 13.61
N CYS A 174 -14.21 3.92 13.65
CA CYS A 174 -13.69 2.66 14.15
C CYS A 174 -13.30 1.79 12.96
N VAL A 175 -12.20 1.04 13.09
CA VAL A 175 -11.59 0.31 11.98
C VAL A 175 -11.60 -1.20 12.23
N VAL A 176 -12.03 -1.96 11.22
CA VAL A 176 -11.79 -3.39 11.11
C VAL A 176 -10.69 -3.60 10.06
N LEU A 177 -9.52 -4.02 10.49
CA LEU A 177 -8.40 -4.36 9.62
C LEU A 177 -8.44 -5.84 9.27
N LYS A 178 -8.36 -6.16 7.97
CA LYS A 178 -8.05 -7.49 7.46
C LYS A 178 -6.64 -7.44 6.86
N PRO A 179 -5.60 -7.88 7.58
CA PRO A 179 -4.26 -8.00 7.01
C PRO A 179 -4.19 -9.19 6.04
N SER A 180 -3.13 -9.23 5.23
CA SER A 180 -2.86 -10.45 4.45
C SER A 180 -2.59 -11.64 5.37
N GLU A 181 -3.17 -12.78 5.03
CA GLU A 181 -3.06 -14.02 5.80
C GLU A 181 -1.64 -14.61 5.80
N VAL A 182 -0.79 -14.21 4.87
CA VAL A 182 0.61 -14.68 4.80
C VAL A 182 1.59 -13.81 5.59
N VAL A 183 1.18 -12.63 6.04
CA VAL A 183 2.00 -11.69 6.85
C VAL A 183 1.16 -11.03 7.95
N PRO A 184 0.56 -11.79 8.86
CA PRO A 184 -0.37 -11.27 9.86
C PRO A 184 0.31 -10.65 11.08
N LEU A 185 1.60 -10.93 11.33
CA LEU A 185 2.25 -10.67 12.61
C LEU A 185 2.49 -9.18 12.83
N SER A 186 2.91 -8.44 11.80
CA SER A 186 3.07 -6.98 11.87
C SER A 186 1.77 -6.27 12.24
N ALA A 187 0.62 -6.74 11.72
CA ALA A 187 -0.69 -6.18 12.07
C ALA A 187 -1.08 -6.46 13.52
N MET A 188 -0.72 -7.62 14.07
CA MET A 188 -0.94 -7.93 15.48
C MET A 188 -0.09 -7.03 16.37
N ARG A 189 1.20 -6.85 16.04
CA ARG A 189 2.07 -5.94 16.80
C ARG A 189 1.61 -4.49 16.74
N MET A 190 1.14 -4.04 15.59
CA MET A 190 0.47 -2.75 15.44
C MET A 190 -0.70 -2.60 16.42
N ALA A 191 -1.54 -3.63 16.54
CA ALA A 191 -2.70 -3.62 17.44
C ALA A 191 -2.28 -3.51 18.92
N GLU A 192 -1.24 -4.25 19.33
CA GLU A 192 -0.68 -4.19 20.69
C GLU A 192 -0.15 -2.79 21.01
N LEU A 193 0.62 -2.18 20.10
CA LEU A 193 1.17 -0.84 20.27
C LEU A 193 0.07 0.25 20.30
N LEU A 194 -1.00 0.09 19.51
CA LEU A 194 -2.16 1.00 19.58
C LEU A 194 -2.87 0.90 20.94
N ALA A 195 -3.02 -0.31 21.49
CA ALA A 195 -3.58 -0.51 22.83
C ALA A 195 -2.68 0.11 23.91
N GLU A 196 -1.36 -0.07 23.83
CA GLU A 196 -0.37 0.53 24.72
C GLU A 196 -0.38 2.05 24.66
N ALA A 197 -0.59 2.64 23.46
CA ALA A 197 -0.76 4.08 23.27
C ALA A 197 -2.05 4.61 23.93
N GLY A 198 -2.93 3.73 24.38
CA GLY A 198 -4.20 4.07 25.04
C GLY A 198 -5.39 4.18 24.10
N LEU A 199 -5.36 3.49 22.94
CA LEU A 199 -6.54 3.39 22.09
C LEU A 199 -7.64 2.59 22.80
N PRO A 200 -8.87 3.09 22.92
CA PRO A 200 -9.93 2.37 23.62
C PRO A 200 -10.28 1.04 22.93
N GLN A 201 -10.63 0.04 23.75
CA GLN A 201 -11.09 -1.25 23.25
C GLN A 201 -12.27 -1.11 22.30
N GLY A 202 -12.28 -1.90 21.24
CA GLY A 202 -13.35 -1.87 20.23
C GLY A 202 -13.19 -0.79 19.15
N VAL A 203 -12.27 0.16 19.29
CA VAL A 203 -12.00 1.18 18.26
C VAL A 203 -11.24 0.61 17.07
N PHE A 204 -10.34 -0.34 17.33
CA PHE A 204 -9.58 -1.07 16.32
C PHE A 204 -9.75 -2.57 16.50
N GLN A 205 -10.02 -3.26 15.40
CA GLN A 205 -10.23 -4.70 15.35
C GLN A 205 -9.30 -5.30 14.27
N VAL A 206 -8.87 -6.56 14.47
CA VAL A 206 -8.15 -7.33 13.46
C VAL A 206 -8.90 -8.63 13.20
N VAL A 207 -9.34 -8.84 11.96
CA VAL A 207 -10.00 -10.07 11.52
C VAL A 207 -9.18 -10.72 10.42
N HIS A 208 -8.63 -11.90 10.71
CA HIS A 208 -7.87 -12.70 9.76
C HIS A 208 -8.78 -13.55 8.89
N GLY A 209 -8.34 -13.85 7.68
CA GLY A 209 -9.03 -14.73 6.76
C GLY A 209 -8.77 -14.36 5.30
N GLY A 210 -9.25 -15.20 4.42
CA GLY A 210 -9.14 -15.05 2.97
C GLY A 210 -10.36 -14.38 2.36
N LYS A 211 -10.80 -14.95 1.23
CA LYS A 211 -11.93 -14.47 0.43
C LYS A 211 -13.20 -14.26 1.24
N GLU A 212 -13.55 -15.21 2.13
CA GLU A 212 -14.80 -15.15 2.91
C GLU A 212 -14.88 -13.90 3.79
N VAL A 213 -13.79 -13.52 4.46
CA VAL A 213 -13.73 -12.29 5.28
C VAL A 213 -13.78 -11.04 4.40
N VAL A 214 -13.09 -11.04 3.24
CA VAL A 214 -13.16 -9.92 2.28
C VAL A 214 -14.60 -9.69 1.81
N GLU A 215 -15.29 -10.76 1.43
CA GLU A 215 -16.69 -10.71 1.01
C GLU A 215 -17.61 -10.25 2.15
N ALA A 216 -17.42 -10.80 3.35
CA ALA A 216 -18.18 -10.38 4.54
C ALA A 216 -18.02 -8.88 4.85
N LEU A 217 -16.80 -8.34 4.77
CA LEU A 217 -16.55 -6.91 4.97
C LEU A 217 -17.24 -6.04 3.91
N CYS A 218 -17.25 -6.50 2.66
CA CYS A 218 -17.94 -5.79 1.58
C CYS A 218 -19.47 -5.82 1.74
N ASP A 219 -20.02 -6.89 2.29
CA ASP A 219 -21.48 -7.08 2.41
C ASP A 219 -22.06 -6.53 3.70
N HIS A 220 -21.32 -6.57 4.81
CA HIS A 220 -21.86 -6.27 6.14
C HIS A 220 -22.48 -4.86 6.24
N PRO A 221 -23.78 -4.71 6.56
CA PRO A 221 -24.50 -3.42 6.49
C PRO A 221 -24.00 -2.39 7.53
N GLY A 222 -23.23 -2.81 8.51
CA GLY A 222 -22.64 -1.93 9.52
C GLY A 222 -21.33 -1.26 9.09
N ILE A 223 -20.75 -1.65 7.97
CA ILE A 223 -19.53 -1.05 7.40
C ILE A 223 -19.92 0.04 6.39
N GLN A 224 -19.38 1.24 6.56
CA GLN A 224 -19.72 2.43 5.77
C GLN A 224 -18.76 2.67 4.61
N ALA A 225 -17.50 2.28 4.77
CA ALA A 225 -16.48 2.45 3.74
C ALA A 225 -15.48 1.28 3.76
N VAL A 226 -14.93 0.97 2.59
CA VAL A 226 -13.91 -0.08 2.40
C VAL A 226 -12.73 0.52 1.66
N SER A 227 -11.52 0.35 2.20
CA SER A 227 -10.27 0.53 1.48
C SER A 227 -9.62 -0.81 1.22
N PHE A 228 -9.10 -0.98 0.02
CA PHE A 228 -8.46 -2.21 -0.41
C PHE A 228 -7.16 -1.89 -1.16
N VAL A 229 -6.13 -2.67 -0.91
CA VAL A 229 -4.90 -2.70 -1.73
C VAL A 229 -4.54 -4.15 -2.00
N GLY A 230 -4.35 -4.50 -3.28
CA GLY A 230 -4.00 -5.86 -3.68
C GLY A 230 -3.97 -6.04 -5.20
N SER A 231 -4.18 -7.26 -5.69
CA SER A 231 -4.20 -7.51 -7.14
C SER A 231 -5.40 -6.86 -7.83
N THR A 232 -5.24 -6.42 -9.07
CA THR A 232 -6.29 -5.75 -9.86
C THR A 232 -7.59 -6.54 -9.95
N ALA A 233 -7.51 -7.85 -10.16
CA ALA A 233 -8.71 -8.70 -10.24
C ALA A 233 -9.52 -8.66 -8.93
N VAL A 234 -8.85 -8.72 -7.78
CA VAL A 234 -9.51 -8.64 -6.47
C VAL A 234 -9.96 -7.21 -6.17
N ALA A 235 -9.16 -6.18 -6.51
CA ALA A 235 -9.53 -4.77 -6.35
C ALA A 235 -10.85 -4.45 -7.07
N LYS A 236 -10.99 -4.90 -8.30
CA LYS A 236 -12.20 -4.75 -9.11
C LYS A 236 -13.42 -5.44 -8.46
N LEU A 237 -13.24 -6.66 -7.96
CA LEU A 237 -14.31 -7.40 -7.27
C LEU A 237 -14.73 -6.70 -5.96
N VAL A 238 -13.76 -6.26 -5.14
CA VAL A 238 -14.02 -5.53 -3.89
C VAL A 238 -14.76 -4.23 -4.18
N TYR A 239 -14.33 -3.48 -5.19
CA TYR A 239 -15.00 -2.23 -5.58
C TYR A 239 -16.45 -2.47 -6.01
N ILE A 240 -16.67 -3.40 -6.95
CA ILE A 240 -18.01 -3.73 -7.43
C ILE A 240 -18.91 -4.19 -6.28
N ARG A 241 -18.43 -5.12 -5.43
CA ARG A 241 -19.21 -5.68 -4.34
C ARG A 241 -19.54 -4.64 -3.27
N SER A 242 -18.57 -3.83 -2.87
CA SER A 242 -18.77 -2.76 -1.88
C SER A 242 -19.77 -1.70 -2.37
N THR A 243 -19.62 -1.23 -3.61
CA THR A 243 -20.50 -0.20 -4.18
C THR A 243 -21.90 -0.73 -4.50
N SER A 244 -22.05 -2.01 -4.84
CA SER A 244 -23.36 -2.66 -4.95
C SER A 244 -24.11 -2.71 -3.61
N ASN A 245 -23.37 -2.71 -2.50
CA ASN A 245 -23.91 -2.56 -1.14
C ASN A 245 -23.92 -1.10 -0.65
N LEU A 246 -23.87 -0.14 -1.57
CA LEU A 246 -23.94 1.31 -1.32
C LEU A 246 -22.85 1.85 -0.38
N LYS A 247 -21.71 1.16 -0.29
CA LYS A 247 -20.57 1.60 0.52
C LYS A 247 -19.65 2.52 -0.29
N ARG A 248 -19.00 3.43 0.41
CA ARG A 248 -17.86 4.15 -0.13
C ARG A 248 -16.69 3.18 -0.29
N CYS A 249 -16.03 3.17 -1.44
CA CYS A 249 -14.92 2.25 -1.69
C CYS A 249 -13.82 2.91 -2.53
N VAL A 250 -12.56 2.70 -2.11
CA VAL A 250 -11.37 2.90 -2.92
C VAL A 250 -10.58 1.60 -2.88
N ALA A 251 -10.37 1.02 -4.05
CA ALA A 251 -9.60 -0.20 -4.22
C ALA A 251 -8.42 0.04 -5.16
N LEU A 252 -7.20 -0.07 -4.63
CA LEU A 252 -5.96 0.05 -5.38
C LEU A 252 -5.57 -1.33 -5.91
N GLY A 253 -5.35 -1.41 -7.21
CA GLY A 253 -4.97 -2.61 -7.94
C GLY A 253 -3.46 -2.71 -8.16
N GLY A 254 -3.08 -3.59 -9.10
CA GLY A 254 -1.72 -3.80 -9.57
C GLY A 254 -1.21 -2.65 -10.44
N ALA A 255 -0.02 -2.83 -10.97
CA ALA A 255 0.68 -1.83 -11.76
C ALA A 255 1.57 -2.47 -12.84
N LYS A 256 1.84 -1.72 -13.89
CA LYS A 256 2.87 -2.00 -14.88
C LYS A 256 3.60 -0.70 -15.18
N ASN A 257 4.54 -0.32 -14.30
CA ASN A 257 5.17 0.98 -14.37
C ASN A 257 6.22 1.04 -15.47
N HIS A 258 6.17 2.09 -16.28
CA HIS A 258 7.07 2.33 -17.39
C HIS A 258 8.07 3.43 -17.05
N LEU A 259 9.35 3.17 -17.32
CA LEU A 259 10.43 4.13 -17.20
C LEU A 259 10.95 4.46 -18.60
N LEU A 260 10.68 5.68 -19.09
CA LEU A 260 11.14 6.15 -20.40
C LEU A 260 12.57 6.69 -20.24
N VAL A 261 13.53 6.07 -20.89
CA VAL A 261 14.94 6.48 -20.82
C VAL A 261 15.36 7.07 -22.16
N LEU A 262 15.72 8.37 -22.14
CA LEU A 262 16.10 9.14 -23.33
C LEU A 262 17.64 9.17 -23.49
N PRO A 263 18.15 9.43 -24.70
CA PRO A 263 19.60 9.40 -24.98
C PRO A 263 20.45 10.39 -24.17
N ASP A 264 19.84 11.48 -23.70
CA ASP A 264 20.47 12.52 -22.88
C ASP A 264 20.40 12.23 -21.36
N ALA A 265 19.83 11.10 -20.97
CA ALA A 265 19.72 10.71 -19.55
C ALA A 265 21.10 10.53 -18.90
N HIS A 266 21.21 10.95 -17.63
CA HIS A 266 22.47 10.81 -16.91
C HIS A 266 22.77 9.34 -16.60
N LEU A 267 23.89 8.81 -17.14
CA LEU A 267 24.25 7.40 -17.11
C LEU A 267 24.14 6.76 -15.74
N GLU A 268 24.94 7.20 -14.78
CA GLU A 268 25.06 6.55 -13.46
C GLU A 268 23.75 6.66 -12.67
N MET A 269 23.15 7.84 -12.65
CA MET A 269 21.88 8.09 -11.94
C MET A 269 20.76 7.25 -12.53
N THR A 270 20.66 7.15 -13.85
CA THR A 270 19.59 6.41 -14.51
C THR A 270 19.76 4.91 -14.26
N ALA A 271 20.93 4.35 -14.48
CA ALA A 271 21.18 2.93 -14.26
C ALA A 271 20.88 2.52 -12.81
N SER A 272 21.42 3.27 -11.85
CA SER A 272 21.20 3.02 -10.43
C SER A 272 19.74 3.10 -10.02
N ASN A 273 19.00 4.15 -10.45
CA ASN A 273 17.58 4.28 -10.16
C ASN A 273 16.73 3.16 -10.77
N VAL A 274 16.99 2.78 -12.01
CA VAL A 274 16.23 1.71 -12.68
C VAL A 274 16.47 0.37 -11.98
N VAL A 275 17.74 0.02 -11.70
CA VAL A 275 18.09 -1.23 -11.01
C VAL A 275 17.56 -1.28 -9.60
N ALA A 276 17.69 -0.21 -8.81
CA ALA A 276 17.13 -0.11 -7.46
C ALA A 276 15.60 -0.17 -7.46
N SER A 277 14.96 0.40 -8.50
CA SER A 277 13.50 0.35 -8.63
C SER A 277 13.00 -1.06 -8.93
N MET A 278 13.64 -1.79 -9.85
CA MET A 278 13.22 -3.14 -10.22
C MET A 278 13.49 -4.19 -9.13
N SER A 279 14.59 -4.03 -8.37
CA SER A 279 15.05 -5.05 -7.42
C SER A 279 14.55 -4.83 -6.00
N GLY A 280 14.27 -3.59 -5.61
CA GLY A 280 13.85 -3.26 -4.25
C GLY A 280 12.62 -4.04 -3.79
N CYS A 281 12.66 -4.58 -2.58
CA CYS A 281 11.70 -5.54 -2.02
C CYS A 281 11.50 -6.77 -2.93
N ALA A 282 12.54 -7.22 -3.60
CA ALA A 282 12.50 -8.28 -4.61
C ALA A 282 11.46 -8.01 -5.73
N GLY A 283 11.31 -6.73 -6.14
CA GLY A 283 10.35 -6.30 -7.15
C GLY A 283 8.88 -6.35 -6.70
N GLN A 284 8.60 -6.64 -5.45
CA GLN A 284 7.24 -6.76 -4.90
C GLN A 284 6.70 -5.42 -4.42
N ARG A 285 6.79 -4.39 -5.26
CA ARG A 285 6.26 -3.05 -5.03
C ARG A 285 5.29 -2.67 -6.14
N CYS A 286 4.16 -2.08 -5.79
CA CYS A 286 3.26 -1.47 -6.78
C CYS A 286 3.94 -0.34 -7.58
N MET A 287 5.03 0.23 -7.05
CA MET A 287 5.81 1.32 -7.68
C MET A 287 7.11 0.82 -8.33
N ALA A 288 7.39 -0.49 -8.34
CA ALA A 288 8.61 -1.02 -8.96
C ALA A 288 8.64 -0.77 -10.47
N ALA A 289 9.83 -0.52 -11.01
CA ALA A 289 10.06 -0.51 -12.45
C ALA A 289 9.76 -1.90 -13.02
N SER A 290 8.85 -1.96 -13.98
CA SER A 290 8.46 -3.19 -14.66
C SER A 290 8.88 -3.22 -16.11
N VAL A 291 8.82 -2.05 -16.77
CA VAL A 291 9.22 -1.87 -18.17
C VAL A 291 10.13 -0.65 -18.27
N MET A 292 11.28 -0.82 -18.86
CA MET A 292 12.11 0.28 -19.37
C MET A 292 11.81 0.46 -20.86
N VAL A 293 11.35 1.64 -21.24
CA VAL A 293 11.23 2.01 -22.66
C VAL A 293 12.49 2.75 -23.07
N ALA A 294 13.33 2.05 -23.83
CA ALA A 294 14.64 2.51 -24.27
C ALA A 294 14.49 3.29 -25.58
N VAL A 295 14.64 4.62 -25.52
CA VAL A 295 14.46 5.49 -26.68
C VAL A 295 15.79 5.69 -27.39
N ASP A 296 15.86 5.28 -28.66
CA ASP A 296 17.02 5.47 -29.54
C ASP A 296 18.35 4.94 -28.95
N GLN A 297 19.41 5.74 -28.86
CA GLN A 297 20.78 5.34 -28.52
C GLN A 297 21.05 5.31 -27.00
N VAL A 298 20.48 4.34 -26.28
CA VAL A 298 20.65 4.16 -24.82
C VAL A 298 21.36 2.87 -24.43
N GLN A 299 22.07 2.22 -25.37
CA GLN A 299 22.77 0.95 -25.07
C GLN A 299 23.77 1.07 -23.91
N HIS A 300 24.49 2.18 -23.84
CA HIS A 300 25.45 2.44 -22.75
C HIS A 300 24.79 2.46 -21.36
N ILE A 301 23.52 2.90 -21.26
CA ILE A 301 22.77 2.86 -20.00
C ILE A 301 22.36 1.41 -19.68
N ILE A 302 21.91 0.66 -20.68
CA ILE A 302 21.56 -0.78 -20.49
C ILE A 302 22.80 -1.57 -20.04
N ASP A 303 23.96 -1.35 -20.66
CA ASP A 303 25.20 -2.01 -20.26
C ASP A 303 25.57 -1.69 -18.79
N ARG A 304 25.43 -0.43 -18.39
CA ARG A 304 25.65 0.00 -17.00
C ARG A 304 24.64 -0.61 -16.02
N MET A 305 23.37 -0.72 -16.40
CA MET A 305 22.34 -1.42 -15.61
C MET A 305 22.70 -2.91 -15.41
N VAL A 306 23.19 -3.56 -16.46
CA VAL A 306 23.64 -4.96 -16.38
C VAL A 306 24.79 -5.10 -15.38
N ASP A 307 25.76 -4.18 -15.40
CA ASP A 307 26.88 -4.22 -14.46
C ASP A 307 26.44 -3.99 -12.99
N GLU A 308 25.51 -3.07 -12.75
CA GLU A 308 24.95 -2.87 -11.41
C GLU A 308 24.13 -4.07 -10.94
N ALA A 309 23.31 -4.64 -11.81
CA ALA A 309 22.51 -5.81 -11.46
C ALA A 309 23.33 -7.04 -11.10
N LYS A 310 24.55 -7.22 -11.69
CA LYS A 310 25.50 -8.28 -11.31
C LYS A 310 25.98 -8.19 -9.86
N ALA A 311 25.96 -6.99 -9.26
CA ALA A 311 26.35 -6.80 -7.86
C ALA A 311 25.22 -7.13 -6.86
N ILE A 312 24.04 -7.47 -7.36
CA ILE A 312 22.90 -7.83 -6.52
C ILE A 312 22.97 -9.33 -6.19
N VAL A 313 23.02 -9.62 -4.89
CA VAL A 313 23.19 -10.98 -4.37
C VAL A 313 21.95 -11.35 -3.54
N PRO A 314 21.14 -12.34 -3.98
CA PRO A 314 20.02 -12.86 -3.20
C PRO A 314 20.45 -13.28 -1.79
N GLY A 315 19.63 -12.91 -0.80
CA GLY A 315 19.90 -13.18 0.62
C GLY A 315 20.87 -12.22 1.30
N GLN A 316 21.47 -11.28 0.57
CA GLN A 316 22.32 -10.20 1.11
C GLN A 316 21.67 -8.83 0.89
N ASN A 317 21.70 -8.32 -0.34
CA ASN A 317 21.12 -7.03 -0.73
C ASN A 317 19.84 -7.17 -1.60
N LEU A 318 19.36 -8.38 -1.77
CA LEU A 318 18.06 -8.70 -2.37
C LEU A 318 17.34 -9.70 -1.47
N GLY A 319 16.13 -9.34 -1.02
CA GLY A 319 15.27 -10.19 -0.22
C GLY A 319 14.67 -11.37 -0.99
N SER A 320 13.84 -12.17 -0.32
CA SER A 320 13.08 -13.26 -0.95
C SER A 320 11.73 -12.75 -1.50
N VAL A 321 11.16 -13.49 -2.44
CA VAL A 321 9.75 -13.34 -2.80
C VAL A 321 8.87 -14.09 -1.80
N ILE A 322 7.59 -13.73 -1.72
CA ILE A 322 6.72 -14.12 -0.60
C ILE A 322 6.42 -15.63 -0.52
N SER A 323 6.48 -16.39 -1.60
CA SER A 323 6.08 -17.79 -1.61
C SER A 323 6.70 -18.56 -2.78
N ALA A 324 6.70 -19.90 -2.68
CA ALA A 324 7.08 -20.80 -3.77
C ALA A 324 6.27 -20.55 -5.05
N ALA A 325 4.94 -20.36 -4.91
CA ALA A 325 4.08 -20.08 -6.06
C ALA A 325 4.43 -18.74 -6.73
N ALA A 326 4.86 -17.72 -5.97
CA ALA A 326 5.33 -16.46 -6.52
C ALA A 326 6.65 -16.67 -7.30
N LYS A 327 7.60 -17.44 -6.74
CA LYS A 327 8.86 -17.80 -7.41
C LYS A 327 8.59 -18.51 -8.74
N GLU A 328 7.80 -19.57 -8.74
CA GLU A 328 7.45 -20.33 -9.95
C GLU A 328 6.78 -19.44 -11.01
N ARG A 329 5.88 -18.57 -10.60
CA ARG A 329 5.22 -17.64 -11.53
C ARG A 329 6.21 -16.66 -12.16
N ILE A 330 7.13 -16.09 -11.37
CA ILE A 330 8.14 -15.14 -11.86
C ILE A 330 9.08 -15.84 -12.85
N GLU A 331 9.61 -17.02 -12.48
CA GLU A 331 10.51 -17.79 -13.32
C GLU A 331 9.84 -18.27 -14.62
N ARG A 332 8.55 -18.60 -14.58
CA ARG A 332 7.75 -18.91 -15.77
C ARG A 332 7.67 -17.73 -16.73
N TYR A 333 7.37 -16.50 -16.25
CA TYR A 333 7.34 -15.31 -17.10
C TYR A 333 8.69 -15.06 -17.81
N ILE A 334 9.81 -15.27 -17.12
CA ILE A 334 11.15 -15.13 -17.70
C ILE A 334 11.33 -16.17 -18.82
N THR A 335 10.94 -17.42 -18.55
CA THR A 335 11.05 -18.53 -19.51
C THR A 335 10.18 -18.32 -20.74
N GLU A 336 8.94 -17.88 -20.55
CA GLU A 336 8.02 -17.58 -21.65
C GLU A 336 8.54 -16.43 -22.54
N ALA A 337 9.13 -15.39 -21.94
CA ALA A 337 9.73 -14.29 -22.70
C ALA A 337 10.93 -14.75 -23.54
N GLU A 338 11.82 -15.57 -22.97
CA GLU A 338 12.96 -16.14 -23.68
C GLU A 338 12.50 -17.02 -24.86
N GLN A 339 11.49 -17.86 -24.66
CA GLN A 339 10.89 -18.70 -25.70
C GLN A 339 10.21 -17.88 -26.81
N ALA A 340 9.67 -16.70 -26.45
CA ALA A 340 9.09 -15.76 -27.40
C ALA A 340 10.14 -14.93 -28.17
N GLY A 341 11.46 -15.14 -27.92
CA GLY A 341 12.56 -14.52 -28.65
C GLY A 341 13.17 -13.28 -27.96
N ALA A 342 12.77 -12.95 -26.75
CA ALA A 342 13.43 -11.92 -25.96
C ALA A 342 14.82 -12.40 -25.50
N LYS A 343 15.74 -11.47 -25.25
CA LYS A 343 17.11 -11.75 -24.86
C LYS A 343 17.29 -11.54 -23.35
N ILE A 344 17.65 -12.60 -22.64
CA ILE A 344 17.99 -12.49 -21.22
C ILE A 344 19.41 -11.94 -21.08
N LEU A 345 19.56 -10.74 -20.53
CA LEU A 345 20.85 -10.11 -20.25
C LEU A 345 21.40 -10.51 -18.88
N ILE A 346 20.54 -10.63 -17.90
CA ILE A 346 20.79 -11.18 -16.57
C ILE A 346 19.66 -12.14 -16.23
N ASP A 347 19.99 -13.34 -15.78
CA ASP A 347 19.04 -14.39 -15.45
C ASP A 347 19.02 -14.67 -13.95
N GLY A 348 17.90 -14.39 -13.31
CA GLY A 348 17.70 -14.61 -11.87
C GLY A 348 17.02 -15.93 -11.53
N ARG A 349 16.69 -16.77 -12.52
CA ARG A 349 16.04 -18.07 -12.29
C ARG A 349 16.96 -19.02 -11.52
N GLY A 350 16.37 -19.90 -10.72
CA GLY A 350 17.10 -20.91 -9.96
C GLY A 350 17.99 -20.37 -8.83
N ALA A 351 17.80 -19.10 -8.43
CA ALA A 351 18.59 -18.52 -7.35
C ALA A 351 18.39 -19.30 -6.04
N THR A 352 19.51 -19.58 -5.35
CA THR A 352 19.55 -20.25 -4.05
C THR A 352 20.45 -19.47 -3.09
N VAL A 353 20.18 -19.59 -1.79
CA VAL A 353 20.97 -18.96 -0.74
C VAL A 353 21.49 -20.06 0.19
N PRO A 354 22.81 -20.26 0.32
CA PRO A 354 23.36 -21.30 1.20
C PRO A 354 22.88 -21.14 2.65
N GLY A 355 22.42 -22.24 3.25
CA GLY A 355 21.85 -22.27 4.60
C GLY A 355 20.42 -21.73 4.70
N LYS A 356 19.78 -21.43 3.56
CA LYS A 356 18.38 -20.99 3.45
C LYS A 356 17.67 -21.69 2.29
N GLU A 357 17.88 -22.99 2.17
CA GLU A 357 17.38 -23.81 1.04
C GLU A 357 15.85 -23.86 0.95
N GLY A 358 15.16 -23.63 2.08
CA GLY A 358 13.70 -23.50 2.15
C GLY A 358 13.17 -22.13 1.75
N GLY A 359 14.04 -21.16 1.48
CA GLY A 359 13.65 -19.79 1.12
C GLY A 359 13.26 -19.62 -0.35
N PHE A 360 12.52 -18.57 -0.64
CA PHE A 360 11.97 -18.31 -1.98
C PHE A 360 12.72 -17.17 -2.67
N TYR A 361 13.90 -17.46 -3.23
CA TYR A 361 14.75 -16.45 -3.87
C TYR A 361 14.64 -16.49 -5.39
N VAL A 362 14.57 -15.28 -5.98
CA VAL A 362 14.74 -15.04 -7.41
C VAL A 362 15.77 -13.93 -7.55
N GLY A 363 16.77 -14.12 -8.41
CA GLY A 363 17.78 -13.10 -8.67
C GLY A 363 17.26 -11.96 -9.54
N PRO A 364 18.00 -10.86 -9.66
CA PRO A 364 17.65 -9.77 -10.58
C PRO A 364 17.65 -10.30 -12.02
N THR A 365 16.64 -9.86 -12.80
CA THR A 365 16.50 -10.31 -14.20
C THR A 365 16.28 -9.10 -15.11
N ILE A 366 17.08 -9.02 -16.18
CA ILE A 366 16.96 -8.00 -17.21
C ILE A 366 16.67 -8.70 -18.54
N ILE A 367 15.53 -8.39 -19.14
CA ILE A 367 15.04 -8.98 -20.40
C ILE A 367 15.03 -7.91 -21.46
N ASP A 368 15.80 -8.06 -22.53
CA ASP A 368 15.88 -7.11 -23.63
C ASP A 368 15.15 -7.62 -24.89
N TYR A 369 14.93 -6.73 -25.84
CA TYR A 369 14.18 -6.99 -27.08
C TYR A 369 12.77 -7.52 -26.82
N VAL A 370 12.14 -7.06 -25.74
CA VAL A 370 10.75 -7.37 -25.45
C VAL A 370 9.86 -6.59 -26.39
N THR A 371 8.88 -7.29 -27.00
CA THR A 371 7.84 -6.65 -27.79
C THR A 371 6.59 -6.35 -26.96
N SER A 372 5.81 -5.38 -27.37
CA SER A 372 4.63 -4.92 -26.61
C SER A 372 3.51 -5.96 -26.47
N ASP A 373 3.52 -7.04 -27.27
CA ASP A 373 2.58 -8.16 -27.20
C ASP A 373 2.96 -9.25 -26.21
N MET A 374 4.22 -9.32 -25.79
CA MET A 374 4.70 -10.31 -24.80
C MET A 374 4.05 -10.09 -23.43
N ALA A 375 3.78 -11.20 -22.71
CA ALA A 375 3.19 -11.15 -21.37
C ALA A 375 4.03 -10.32 -20.38
N VAL A 376 5.36 -10.41 -20.45
CA VAL A 376 6.29 -9.65 -19.62
C VAL A 376 6.25 -8.13 -19.87
N ALA A 377 5.67 -7.66 -20.97
CA ALA A 377 5.42 -6.24 -21.22
C ALA A 377 4.07 -5.77 -20.66
N LYS A 378 3.07 -6.66 -20.60
CA LYS A 378 1.68 -6.33 -20.28
C LYS A 378 1.28 -6.64 -18.84
N GLU A 379 1.71 -7.79 -18.32
CA GLU A 379 1.25 -8.30 -17.04
C GLU A 379 2.17 -7.92 -15.89
N GLU A 380 1.60 -7.74 -14.71
CA GLU A 380 2.35 -7.49 -13.48
C GLU A 380 3.06 -8.77 -13.02
N ILE A 381 4.39 -8.80 -13.12
CA ILE A 381 5.20 -9.95 -12.70
C ILE A 381 5.33 -10.02 -11.18
N PHE A 382 5.47 -8.89 -10.51
CA PHE A 382 5.67 -8.73 -9.07
C PHE A 382 6.89 -9.53 -8.56
N GLY A 383 8.01 -9.31 -9.22
CA GLY A 383 9.31 -9.92 -8.97
C GLY A 383 10.44 -9.01 -9.44
N PRO A 384 11.74 -9.35 -9.17
CA PRO A 384 12.88 -8.51 -9.50
C PRO A 384 13.24 -8.63 -11.01
N VAL A 385 12.29 -8.28 -11.86
CA VAL A 385 12.37 -8.44 -13.32
C VAL A 385 12.02 -7.13 -14.00
N ILE A 386 12.86 -6.69 -14.92
CA ILE A 386 12.58 -5.58 -15.81
C ILE A 386 12.63 -6.01 -17.27
N SER A 387 11.65 -5.57 -18.05
CA SER A 387 11.55 -5.78 -19.50
C SER A 387 12.00 -4.52 -20.23
N ILE A 388 12.85 -4.64 -21.25
CA ILE A 388 13.30 -3.52 -22.07
C ILE A 388 12.59 -3.59 -23.42
N VAL A 389 11.78 -2.56 -23.68
CA VAL A 389 11.14 -2.31 -24.97
C VAL A 389 11.88 -1.19 -25.66
N ARG A 390 12.36 -1.45 -26.88
CA ARG A 390 13.15 -0.48 -27.64
C ARG A 390 12.25 0.30 -28.61
N THR A 391 12.37 1.63 -28.61
CA THR A 391 11.66 2.54 -29.49
C THR A 391 12.63 3.51 -30.16
N LYS A 392 12.24 4.14 -31.26
CA LYS A 392 13.07 5.11 -31.97
C LYS A 392 12.81 6.56 -31.53
N THR A 393 11.60 6.85 -31.09
CA THR A 393 11.16 8.19 -30.76
C THR A 393 10.45 8.23 -29.39
N LEU A 394 10.36 9.42 -28.81
CA LEU A 394 9.59 9.66 -27.59
C LEU A 394 8.09 9.40 -27.82
N ASP A 395 7.57 9.70 -29.03
CA ASP A 395 6.16 9.44 -29.33
C ASP A 395 5.86 7.95 -29.32
N GLU A 396 6.69 7.11 -29.94
CA GLU A 396 6.57 5.64 -29.84
C GLU A 396 6.67 5.14 -28.39
N ALA A 397 7.56 5.74 -27.58
CA ALA A 397 7.69 5.39 -26.17
C ALA A 397 6.44 5.71 -25.36
N LEU A 398 5.82 6.86 -25.62
CA LEU A 398 4.55 7.24 -25.02
C LEU A 398 3.38 6.35 -25.49
N GLU A 399 3.41 5.89 -26.74
CA GLU A 399 2.43 4.90 -27.24
C GLU A 399 2.54 3.58 -26.47
N VAL A 400 3.75 3.09 -26.21
CA VAL A 400 3.99 1.89 -25.40
C VAL A 400 3.44 2.08 -23.99
N GLU A 401 3.78 3.17 -23.31
CA GLU A 401 3.31 3.48 -21.95
C GLU A 401 1.79 3.60 -21.91
N ASN A 402 1.20 4.39 -22.80
CA ASN A 402 -0.25 4.64 -22.85
C ASN A 402 -1.08 3.43 -23.29
N SER A 403 -0.47 2.42 -23.91
CA SER A 403 -1.14 1.16 -24.28
C SER A 403 -1.41 0.25 -23.08
N SER A 404 -0.81 0.53 -21.93
CA SER A 404 -1.01 -0.24 -20.72
C SER A 404 -2.41 -0.05 -20.15
N ASN A 405 -3.03 -1.16 -19.70
CA ASN A 405 -4.27 -1.10 -18.93
C ASN A 405 -4.06 -0.47 -17.53
N TYR A 406 -2.83 -0.43 -17.05
CA TYR A 406 -2.47 0.15 -15.77
C TYR A 406 -2.12 1.64 -15.90
N GLY A 407 -2.21 2.36 -14.81
CA GLY A 407 -1.86 3.77 -14.77
C GLY A 407 -1.42 4.20 -13.36
N ASN A 408 -0.64 3.34 -12.67
CA ASN A 408 -0.17 3.66 -11.33
C ASN A 408 0.93 4.73 -11.39
N ALA A 409 2.05 4.43 -12.03
CA ALA A 409 3.17 5.36 -12.16
C ALA A 409 3.90 5.21 -13.49
N ALA A 410 4.51 6.33 -13.93
CA ALA A 410 5.49 6.38 -14.99
C ALA A 410 6.66 7.28 -14.58
N ALA A 411 7.83 7.11 -15.18
CA ALA A 411 8.95 8.00 -14.98
C ALA A 411 9.67 8.28 -16.31
N VAL A 412 10.33 9.45 -16.39
CA VAL A 412 11.22 9.78 -17.49
C VAL A 412 12.60 10.13 -16.98
N PHE A 413 13.62 9.64 -17.67
CA PHE A 413 15.02 9.97 -17.42
C PHE A 413 15.56 10.79 -18.61
N THR A 414 15.87 12.06 -18.35
CA THR A 414 16.35 13.02 -19.34
C THR A 414 16.99 14.23 -18.65
N GLN A 415 17.90 14.92 -19.33
CA GLN A 415 18.41 16.22 -18.91
C GLN A 415 17.62 17.39 -19.51
N SER A 416 16.66 17.10 -20.39
CA SER A 416 15.83 18.11 -21.06
C SER A 416 14.53 18.36 -20.33
N GLY A 417 14.38 19.55 -19.73
CA GLY A 417 13.13 19.95 -19.08
C GLY A 417 11.92 20.01 -20.04
N SER A 418 12.15 20.30 -21.32
CA SER A 418 11.07 20.30 -22.32
C SER A 418 10.57 18.89 -22.64
N LEU A 419 11.46 17.91 -22.78
CA LEU A 419 11.07 16.51 -22.98
C LEU A 419 10.40 15.92 -21.74
N ALA A 420 10.93 16.23 -20.53
CA ALA A 420 10.30 15.85 -19.28
C ALA A 420 8.86 16.38 -19.19
N LYS A 421 8.64 17.65 -19.58
CA LYS A 421 7.30 18.25 -19.59
C LYS A 421 6.34 17.52 -20.53
N VAL A 422 6.80 17.13 -21.72
CA VAL A 422 5.99 16.36 -22.68
C VAL A 422 5.51 15.05 -22.06
N VAL A 423 6.42 14.33 -21.36
CA VAL A 423 6.04 13.07 -20.68
C VAL A 423 5.07 13.34 -19.54
N MET A 424 5.33 14.36 -18.71
CA MET A 424 4.41 14.71 -17.61
C MET A 424 2.99 15.05 -18.08
N GLU A 425 2.85 15.61 -19.28
CA GLU A 425 1.54 15.98 -19.84
C GLU A 425 0.85 14.83 -20.58
N ARG A 426 1.60 13.88 -21.14
CA ARG A 426 1.06 12.88 -22.08
C ARG A 426 1.03 11.46 -21.55
N ALA A 427 1.79 11.13 -20.50
CA ALA A 427 1.79 9.79 -19.92
C ALA A 427 0.48 9.49 -19.20
N SER A 428 -0.03 8.25 -19.37
CA SER A 428 -1.32 7.79 -18.79
C SER A 428 -1.13 7.17 -17.41
N ALA A 429 -0.52 7.91 -16.48
CA ALA A 429 -0.29 7.47 -15.12
C ALA A 429 -0.66 8.54 -14.10
N GLY A 430 -1.13 8.11 -12.92
CA GLY A 430 -1.53 9.01 -11.84
C GLY A 430 -0.36 9.64 -11.08
N MET A 431 0.83 9.03 -11.14
CA MET A 431 2.05 9.50 -10.48
C MET A 431 3.20 9.50 -11.49
N ILE A 432 3.87 10.64 -11.67
CA ILE A 432 4.92 10.77 -12.67
C ILE A 432 6.20 11.27 -12.02
N GLY A 433 7.32 10.58 -12.31
CA GLY A 433 8.66 10.95 -11.88
C GLY A 433 9.49 11.55 -13.02
N VAL A 434 10.37 12.48 -12.68
CA VAL A 434 11.44 12.95 -13.56
C VAL A 434 12.77 12.64 -12.87
N ASN A 435 13.57 11.78 -13.47
CA ASN A 435 14.83 11.29 -12.91
C ASN A 435 14.67 10.61 -11.52
N ILE A 436 13.54 9.97 -11.32
CA ILE A 436 13.21 9.21 -10.09
C ILE A 436 12.63 7.86 -10.50
N GLY A 437 13.24 6.77 -10.06
CA GLY A 437 12.80 5.41 -10.41
C GLY A 437 11.55 4.93 -9.67
N VAL A 438 11.22 5.55 -8.53
CA VAL A 438 10.04 5.22 -7.71
C VAL A 438 9.36 6.52 -7.27
N PRO A 439 8.47 7.11 -8.11
CA PRO A 439 7.88 8.43 -7.85
C PRO A 439 6.71 8.37 -6.85
N VAL A 440 6.96 7.87 -5.63
CA VAL A 440 5.94 7.84 -4.57
C VAL A 440 5.73 9.25 -4.02
N PRO A 441 4.50 9.78 -4.06
CA PRO A 441 4.21 11.05 -3.40
C PRO A 441 4.37 10.90 -1.87
N ARG A 442 4.83 11.98 -1.24
CA ARG A 442 4.89 12.07 0.22
C ARG A 442 3.79 12.99 0.73
N GLU A 443 3.30 12.72 1.93
CA GLU A 443 2.31 13.56 2.58
C GLU A 443 2.78 15.04 2.60
N PRO A 444 1.87 15.99 2.34
CA PRO A 444 0.40 15.83 2.30
C PRO A 444 -0.20 15.40 0.96
N PHE A 445 0.61 15.04 -0.03
CA PHE A 445 0.13 14.56 -1.33
C PHE A 445 -0.35 13.11 -1.22
N SER A 446 -1.43 12.80 -1.93
CA SER A 446 -2.07 11.50 -1.84
C SER A 446 -1.44 10.51 -2.83
N PHE A 447 -1.34 9.25 -2.42
CA PHE A 447 -1.01 8.13 -3.28
C PHE A 447 -2.27 7.69 -4.04
N GLY A 448 -2.16 7.55 -5.36
CA GLY A 448 -3.27 7.09 -6.19
C GLY A 448 -2.80 6.76 -7.61
N GLY A 449 -3.64 6.08 -8.37
CA GLY A 449 -3.36 5.68 -9.74
C GLY A 449 -4.55 5.99 -10.66
N TRP A 450 -4.37 5.68 -11.95
CA TRP A 450 -5.40 5.75 -12.98
C TRP A 450 -5.71 4.35 -13.53
N ASN A 451 -6.66 4.26 -14.43
CA ASN A 451 -7.01 3.06 -15.18
C ASN A 451 -7.24 1.85 -14.24
N ASP A 452 -6.82 0.66 -14.62
CA ASP A 452 -6.99 -0.58 -13.84
C ASP A 452 -6.10 -0.66 -12.56
N SER A 453 -5.29 0.38 -12.28
CA SER A 453 -4.55 0.47 -11.02
C SER A 453 -5.39 1.04 -9.87
N LYS A 454 -6.58 1.61 -10.14
CA LYS A 454 -7.43 2.18 -9.10
C LYS A 454 -8.91 2.16 -9.49
N PHE A 455 -9.73 1.73 -8.55
CA PHE A 455 -11.19 1.78 -8.64
C PHE A 455 -11.74 2.65 -7.50
N GLY A 456 -12.63 3.58 -7.85
CA GLY A 456 -13.25 4.52 -6.92
C GLY A 456 -12.65 5.93 -6.96
N MET A 457 -13.36 6.87 -6.33
CA MET A 457 -12.98 8.29 -6.30
C MET A 457 -12.29 8.65 -4.98
N GLY A 458 -11.36 9.62 -5.05
CA GLY A 458 -10.53 10.02 -3.92
C GLY A 458 -9.36 9.07 -3.70
N ASP A 459 -8.58 9.32 -2.68
CA ASP A 459 -7.43 8.50 -2.28
C ASP A 459 -7.47 8.22 -0.79
N ILE A 460 -6.78 7.16 -0.37
CA ILE A 460 -6.80 6.69 1.02
C ILE A 460 -5.66 7.27 1.87
N THR A 461 -4.72 8.00 1.25
CA THR A 461 -3.59 8.66 1.91
C THR A 461 -3.65 10.18 1.74
N GLY A 462 -2.75 10.91 2.40
CA GLY A 462 -2.61 12.35 2.27
C GLY A 462 -3.91 13.14 2.53
N LYS A 463 -4.01 14.34 1.97
CA LYS A 463 -5.18 15.22 2.16
C LYS A 463 -6.49 14.62 1.63
N SER A 464 -6.44 13.83 0.54
CA SER A 464 -7.63 13.21 -0.04
C SER A 464 -8.29 12.20 0.91
N SER A 465 -7.49 11.57 1.81
CA SER A 465 -8.02 10.64 2.80
C SER A 465 -9.01 11.28 3.78
N ILE A 466 -8.90 12.59 4.02
CA ILE A 466 -9.82 13.33 4.88
C ILE A 466 -11.23 13.29 4.29
N GLU A 467 -11.37 13.54 2.99
CA GLU A 467 -12.66 13.45 2.30
C GLU A 467 -13.17 12.00 2.24
N PHE A 468 -12.27 11.04 2.01
CA PHE A 468 -12.66 9.64 1.93
C PHE A 468 -13.21 9.10 3.26
N TRP A 469 -12.60 9.45 4.39
CA TRP A 469 -12.96 8.94 5.71
C TRP A 469 -13.98 9.79 6.48
N THR A 470 -14.48 10.89 5.89
CA THR A 470 -15.46 11.77 6.55
C THR A 470 -16.67 12.05 5.67
N GLN A 471 -17.71 12.58 6.28
CA GLN A 471 -18.87 13.14 5.61
C GLN A 471 -19.12 14.56 6.11
N ASN A 472 -19.69 15.40 5.25
CA ASN A 472 -19.97 16.79 5.56
C ASN A 472 -21.33 16.93 6.24
N LYS A 473 -21.34 17.45 7.47
CA LYS A 473 -22.56 17.93 8.13
C LYS A 473 -22.74 19.43 7.83
N LYS A 474 -23.86 19.78 7.20
CA LYS A 474 -24.21 21.16 6.88
C LYS A 474 -25.22 21.65 7.88
N THR A 475 -24.99 22.82 8.48
CA THR A 475 -25.87 23.46 9.43
C THR A 475 -26.15 24.89 8.99
N SER A 476 -27.43 25.27 8.91
CA SER A 476 -27.85 26.67 8.70
C SER A 476 -28.47 27.18 9.97
N THR A 477 -28.02 28.32 10.47
CA THR A 477 -28.48 28.91 11.73
C THR A 477 -28.97 30.32 11.49
N LYS A 478 -30.15 30.62 11.99
CA LYS A 478 -30.69 31.97 12.03
C LYS A 478 -31.21 32.27 13.45
N TRP A 479 -30.59 33.22 14.10
CA TRP A 479 -31.01 33.66 15.42
C TRP A 479 -32.01 34.83 15.28
N ASN A 480 -33.09 34.76 16.02
CA ASN A 480 -33.99 35.93 16.15
C ASN A 480 -33.43 36.87 17.23
N PRO A 481 -32.93 38.07 16.91
CA PRO A 481 -32.35 38.98 17.88
C PRO A 481 -33.41 39.53 18.89
N GLU A 482 -34.69 39.38 18.57
CA GLU A 482 -35.81 39.83 19.41
C GLU A 482 -36.40 38.70 20.27
N ALA A 483 -35.91 37.46 20.09
CA ALA A 483 -36.39 36.32 20.86
C ALA A 483 -36.01 36.49 22.34
N ARG A 484 -36.94 36.85 23.17
CA ARG A 484 -36.80 36.80 24.64
C ARG A 484 -36.79 35.31 25.03
N THR A 485 -35.67 34.78 25.47
CA THR A 485 -35.58 33.45 26.05
C THR A 485 -36.34 33.43 27.37
N ASN A 486 -37.49 32.78 27.40
CA ASN A 486 -38.13 32.45 28.65
C ASN A 486 -37.58 31.13 29.16
N TRP A 487 -36.67 31.18 30.13
CA TRP A 487 -36.01 30.00 30.72
C TRP A 487 -36.95 29.11 31.52
N MET A 488 -38.22 29.50 31.64
CA MET A 488 -39.21 28.83 32.49
C MET A 488 -40.34 28.16 31.71
N SER A 489 -40.22 28.00 30.39
CA SER A 489 -41.22 27.30 29.57
C SER A 489 -40.67 26.01 29.00
#